data_f840eeb71564e96a39fac12a975f2ece
#
_entry.id   f840eeb71564e96a39fac12a975f2ece
#
_cell.length_a   1.000
_cell.length_b   1.000
_cell.length_c   1.000
_cell.angle_alpha   90.00
_cell.angle_beta   90.00
_cell.angle_gamma   90.00
#
_symmetry.space_group_name_H-M   'P 1'
#
loop_
_entity.id
_entity.type
_entity.pdbx_description
1 polymer ?
#
loop_
_entity_poly.entity_id
_entity_poly.type
_entity_poly.pdbx_seq_one_letter_code
_entity_poly.pdbx_strand_id
1 'polypeptide(L)'
;MSKRLMTLLSILIVAGMLLAACGTKAAEAPAAKIKVCQITDTGGIDDKSFNATAWKGIEDAVTQLGIEGKYLESKEVADYEKNLNAFLEEKCDLIVTVGYLIGDATKATAEANPNVKFSIVDYAYDPAVANIVGQ
;
A
#
# COMPACT_ATOMS: atom_id res chain seq x y z
N MET A 1 47.08 41.73 23.44
CA MET A 1 46.73 40.31 23.61
C MET A 1 47.97 39.47 23.28
N SER A 2 48.44 38.60 24.18
CA SER A 2 49.67 37.85 23.96
C SER A 2 49.41 36.76 22.88
N LYS A 3 50.42 36.49 22.04
CA LYS A 3 50.37 35.49 20.97
C LYS A 3 49.88 34.12 21.51
N ARG A 4 50.22 33.77 22.75
CA ARG A 4 49.79 32.55 23.44
C ARG A 4 48.29 32.51 23.71
N LEU A 5 47.67 33.68 24.02
CA LEU A 5 46.22 33.78 24.25
C LEU A 5 45.43 33.58 22.98
N MET A 6 45.91 34.12 21.84
CA MET A 6 45.31 33.92 20.53
C MET A 6 45.39 32.48 20.04
N THR A 7 46.52 31.76 20.32
CA THR A 7 46.68 30.35 19.95
C THR A 7 45.75 29.46 20.77
N LEU A 8 45.59 29.71 22.05
CA LEU A 8 44.64 28.96 22.89
C LEU A 8 43.19 29.19 22.48
N LEU A 9 42.84 30.42 22.12
CA LEU A 9 41.48 30.75 21.66
C LEU A 9 41.17 30.08 20.29
N SER A 10 42.17 30.01 19.38
CA SER A 10 42.00 29.32 18.08
C SER A 10 41.81 27.81 18.26
N ILE A 11 42.53 27.17 19.18
CA ILE A 11 42.39 25.73 19.47
C ILE A 11 41.01 25.42 20.06
N LEU A 12 40.48 26.31 20.93
CA LEU A 12 39.17 26.14 21.56
C LEU A 12 38.03 26.22 20.50
N ILE A 13 38.15 27.13 19.51
CA ILE A 13 37.17 27.31 18.46
C ILE A 13 37.16 26.09 17.51
N VAL A 14 38.33 25.55 17.15
CA VAL A 14 38.45 24.37 16.30
C VAL A 14 37.92 23.12 17.02
N ALA A 15 38.19 22.95 18.31
CA ALA A 15 37.64 21.85 19.10
C ALA A 15 36.11 21.93 19.24
N GLY A 16 35.53 23.12 19.33
CA GLY A 16 34.08 23.33 19.37
C GLY A 16 33.37 22.96 18.07
N MET A 17 34.01 23.19 16.91
CA MET A 17 33.44 22.84 15.60
C MET A 17 33.47 21.33 15.32
N LEU A 18 34.40 20.59 15.90
CA LEU A 18 34.45 19.12 15.74
C LEU A 18 33.37 18.37 16.54
N LEU A 19 32.84 18.97 17.62
CA LEU A 19 31.73 18.37 18.39
C LEU A 19 30.35 18.60 17.76
N ALA A 20 30.21 19.59 16.86
CA ALA A 20 28.93 19.84 16.18
C ALA A 20 28.68 18.88 14.98
N ALA A 21 29.65 18.05 14.60
CA ALA A 21 29.53 17.10 13.48
C ALA A 21 28.85 15.78 13.84
N CYS A 22 28.48 15.54 15.11
CA CYS A 22 27.54 14.46 15.44
C CYS A 22 26.12 14.89 15.04
N GLY A 23 25.87 14.91 13.73
CA GLY A 23 24.54 15.10 13.19
C GLY A 23 23.61 14.05 13.79
N THR A 24 22.58 14.48 14.50
CA THR A 24 21.44 13.64 14.83
C THR A 24 20.95 13.02 13.52
N LYS A 25 21.15 11.69 13.35
CA LYS A 25 20.53 10.94 12.27
C LYS A 25 19.04 11.25 12.38
N ALA A 26 18.53 12.01 11.41
CA ALA A 26 17.09 12.28 11.34
C ALA A 26 16.41 10.91 11.44
N ALA A 27 15.52 10.74 12.42
CA ALA A 27 14.71 9.53 12.51
C ALA A 27 13.96 9.43 11.17
N GLU A 28 14.32 8.43 10.37
CA GLU A 28 13.65 8.13 9.11
C GLU A 28 12.17 7.91 9.46
N ALA A 29 11.29 8.72 8.91
CA ALA A 29 9.86 8.54 9.12
C ALA A 29 9.52 7.08 8.77
N PRO A 30 8.70 6.38 9.57
CA PRO A 30 8.33 5.00 9.25
C PRO A 30 7.85 4.94 7.81
N ALA A 31 8.45 4.09 6.99
CA ALA A 31 8.01 3.88 5.62
C ALA A 31 6.51 3.59 5.63
N ALA A 32 5.74 4.27 4.77
CA ALA A 32 4.31 4.01 4.66
C ALA A 32 4.12 2.51 4.37
N LYS A 33 3.25 1.87 5.14
CA LYS A 33 2.95 0.46 4.92
C LYS A 33 2.18 0.29 3.62
N ILE A 34 2.51 -0.74 2.86
CA ILE A 34 1.73 -1.14 1.69
C ILE A 34 0.33 -1.52 2.17
N LYS A 35 -0.71 -0.99 1.53
CA LYS A 35 -2.11 -1.27 1.83
C LYS A 35 -2.70 -2.14 0.72
N VAL A 36 -3.17 -3.33 1.09
CA VAL A 36 -3.86 -4.26 0.19
C VAL A 36 -5.33 -4.36 0.58
N CYS A 37 -6.21 -4.15 -0.38
CA CYS A 37 -7.65 -4.04 -0.16
C CYS A 37 -8.39 -5.08 -0.99
N GLN A 38 -9.29 -5.85 -0.37
CA GLN A 38 -10.11 -6.84 -1.07
C GLN A 38 -11.56 -6.39 -1.17
N ILE A 39 -12.17 -6.59 -2.34
CA ILE A 39 -13.60 -6.47 -2.54
C ILE A 39 -14.15 -7.86 -2.83
N THR A 40 -15.13 -8.30 -2.03
CA THR A 40 -15.81 -9.57 -2.29
C THR A 40 -16.86 -9.38 -3.38
N ASP A 41 -17.20 -10.48 -4.05
CA ASP A 41 -18.47 -10.54 -4.76
C ASP A 41 -19.65 -10.67 -3.77
N THR A 42 -20.83 -11.02 -4.28
CA THR A 42 -22.05 -11.16 -3.47
C THR A 42 -22.02 -12.35 -2.52
N GLY A 43 -21.02 -13.21 -2.58
CA GLY A 43 -20.84 -14.35 -1.67
C GLY A 43 -20.40 -13.93 -0.26
N GLY A 44 -19.83 -12.73 -0.13
CA GLY A 44 -19.32 -12.21 1.15
C GLY A 44 -18.02 -12.88 1.60
N ILE A 45 -17.45 -12.35 2.70
CA ILE A 45 -16.11 -12.75 3.16
C ILE A 45 -16.09 -14.19 3.76
N ASP A 46 -17.22 -14.67 4.27
CA ASP A 46 -17.34 -15.96 4.94
C ASP A 46 -17.86 -17.08 4.00
N ASP A 47 -17.69 -16.92 2.69
CA ASP A 47 -18.16 -17.87 1.66
C ASP A 47 -17.52 -19.26 1.75
N LYS A 48 -16.50 -19.43 2.57
CA LYS A 48 -15.67 -20.64 2.68
C LYS A 48 -15.07 -21.12 1.36
N SER A 49 -14.89 -20.21 0.41
CA SER A 49 -14.46 -20.45 -0.94
C SER A 49 -13.48 -19.34 -1.40
N PHE A 50 -13.73 -18.72 -2.55
CA PHE A 50 -12.83 -17.76 -3.18
C PHE A 50 -12.57 -16.52 -2.33
N ASN A 51 -13.64 -15.89 -1.78
CA ASN A 51 -13.48 -14.67 -0.98
C ASN A 51 -12.70 -14.92 0.30
N ALA A 52 -13.08 -15.95 1.06
CA ALA A 52 -12.39 -16.33 2.29
C ALA A 52 -10.93 -16.74 2.03
N THR A 53 -10.66 -17.46 0.93
CA THR A 53 -9.30 -17.90 0.60
C THR A 53 -8.41 -16.74 0.17
N ALA A 54 -8.92 -15.82 -0.65
CA ALA A 54 -8.19 -14.62 -1.06
C ALA A 54 -7.88 -13.74 0.15
N TRP A 55 -8.86 -13.55 1.05
CA TRP A 55 -8.66 -12.79 2.28
C TRP A 55 -7.62 -13.42 3.20
N LYS A 56 -7.65 -14.74 3.33
CA LYS A 56 -6.61 -15.45 4.10
C LYS A 56 -5.20 -15.16 3.58
N GLY A 57 -5.02 -15.07 2.28
CA GLY A 57 -3.74 -14.67 1.67
C GLY A 57 -3.30 -13.27 2.10
N ILE A 58 -4.24 -12.32 2.19
CA ILE A 58 -3.95 -10.97 2.68
C ILE A 58 -3.61 -10.98 4.18
N GLU A 59 -4.35 -11.72 5.01
CA GLU A 59 -4.04 -11.88 6.44
C GLU A 59 -2.65 -12.47 6.68
N ASP A 60 -2.27 -13.44 5.87
CA ASP A 60 -0.93 -14.03 5.92
C ASP A 60 0.14 -13.00 5.54
N ALA A 61 -0.11 -12.18 4.53
CA ALA A 61 0.79 -11.10 4.14
C ALA A 61 0.88 -9.99 5.22
N VAL A 62 -0.23 -9.66 5.89
CA VAL A 62 -0.21 -8.75 7.05
C VAL A 62 0.70 -9.29 8.15
N THR A 63 0.60 -10.58 8.44
CA THR A 63 1.37 -11.22 9.50
C THR A 63 2.86 -11.36 9.14
N GLN A 64 3.16 -11.73 7.89
CA GLN A 64 4.52 -12.06 7.45
C GLN A 64 5.30 -10.84 6.95
N LEU A 65 4.63 -9.88 6.31
CA LEU A 65 5.26 -8.75 5.64
C LEU A 65 4.98 -7.42 6.33
N GLY A 66 4.07 -7.39 7.33
CA GLY A 66 3.71 -6.17 8.06
C GLY A 66 2.92 -5.14 7.23
N ILE A 67 2.28 -5.58 6.14
CA ILE A 67 1.40 -4.73 5.33
C ILE A 67 0.09 -4.41 6.06
N GLU A 68 -0.73 -3.53 5.50
CA GLU A 68 -2.10 -3.30 5.95
C GLU A 68 -3.07 -4.05 5.05
N GLY A 69 -4.04 -4.76 5.64
CA GLY A 69 -5.11 -5.45 4.94
C GLY A 69 -6.48 -4.87 5.30
N LYS A 70 -7.35 -4.72 4.31
CA LYS A 70 -8.74 -4.28 4.51
C LYS A 70 -9.64 -4.97 3.48
N TYR A 71 -10.91 -5.21 3.84
CA TYR A 71 -11.90 -5.66 2.85
C TYR A 71 -13.21 -4.88 2.93
N LEU A 72 -13.94 -4.89 1.84
CA LEU A 72 -15.34 -4.49 1.73
C LEU A 72 -16.14 -5.61 1.11
N GLU A 73 -17.32 -5.85 1.65
CA GLU A 73 -18.26 -6.80 1.09
C GLU A 73 -19.23 -6.12 0.14
N SER A 74 -19.51 -6.81 -0.97
CA SER A 74 -20.58 -6.41 -1.87
C SER A 74 -21.79 -7.31 -1.64
N LYS A 75 -22.94 -6.73 -1.40
CA LYS A 75 -24.20 -7.48 -1.23
C LYS A 75 -24.95 -7.65 -2.54
N GLU A 76 -24.72 -6.77 -3.47
CA GLU A 76 -25.30 -6.78 -4.80
C GLU A 76 -24.32 -6.21 -5.83
N VAL A 77 -24.57 -6.44 -7.11
CA VAL A 77 -23.71 -5.96 -8.21
C VAL A 77 -23.55 -4.44 -8.19
N ALA A 78 -24.58 -3.71 -7.77
CA ALA A 78 -24.54 -2.24 -7.66
C ALA A 78 -23.52 -1.73 -6.62
N ASP A 79 -23.07 -2.56 -5.69
CA ASP A 79 -22.04 -2.20 -4.71
C ASP A 79 -20.61 -2.20 -5.29
N TYR A 80 -20.38 -2.90 -6.41
CA TYR A 80 -19.01 -3.08 -6.93
C TYR A 80 -18.30 -1.77 -7.25
N GLU A 81 -18.93 -0.92 -8.03
CA GLU A 81 -18.35 0.37 -8.39
C GLU A 81 -18.14 1.27 -7.17
N LYS A 82 -19.11 1.29 -6.26
CA LYS A 82 -19.02 2.05 -5.01
C LYS A 82 -17.84 1.58 -4.16
N ASN A 83 -17.65 0.28 -4.01
CA ASN A 83 -16.58 -0.31 -3.21
C ASN A 83 -15.21 -0.08 -3.86
N LEU A 84 -15.12 -0.19 -5.19
CA LEU A 84 -13.90 0.12 -5.95
C LEU A 84 -13.50 1.59 -5.74
N ASN A 85 -14.43 2.53 -5.89
CA ASN A 85 -14.19 3.95 -5.68
C ASN A 85 -13.75 4.25 -4.24
N ALA A 86 -14.37 3.61 -3.24
CA ALA A 86 -13.97 3.77 -1.85
C ALA A 86 -12.49 3.40 -1.62
N PHE A 87 -12.01 2.31 -2.21
CA PHE A 87 -10.62 1.90 -2.09
C PHE A 87 -9.63 2.75 -2.91
N LEU A 88 -10.07 3.33 -4.01
CA LEU A 88 -9.30 4.37 -4.71
C LEU A 88 -9.12 5.61 -3.83
N GLU A 89 -10.17 6.08 -3.17
CA GLU A 89 -10.13 7.21 -2.24
C GLU A 89 -9.23 6.91 -1.02
N GLU A 90 -9.26 5.67 -0.52
CA GLU A 90 -8.39 5.21 0.56
C GLU A 90 -6.94 4.99 0.14
N LYS A 91 -6.63 5.13 -1.15
CA LYS A 91 -5.28 4.97 -1.72
C LYS A 91 -4.69 3.59 -1.41
N CYS A 92 -5.46 2.53 -1.66
CA CYS A 92 -4.94 1.19 -1.61
C CYS A 92 -3.87 0.99 -2.69
N ASP A 93 -2.73 0.41 -2.33
CA ASP A 93 -1.62 0.15 -3.27
C ASP A 93 -1.93 -1.02 -4.23
N LEU A 94 -2.74 -1.96 -3.74
CA LEU A 94 -3.28 -3.08 -4.53
C LEU A 94 -4.74 -3.29 -4.14
N ILE A 95 -5.61 -3.36 -5.16
CA ILE A 95 -7.02 -3.73 -4.98
C ILE A 95 -7.21 -5.13 -5.54
N VAL A 96 -7.63 -6.05 -4.70
CA VAL A 96 -7.97 -7.43 -5.05
C VAL A 96 -9.47 -7.56 -5.14
N THR A 97 -9.98 -7.91 -6.29
CA THR A 97 -11.40 -8.22 -6.51
C THR A 97 -11.58 -9.72 -6.65
N VAL A 98 -12.69 -10.25 -6.19
CA VAL A 98 -12.95 -11.69 -6.20
C VAL A 98 -14.27 -11.99 -6.89
N GLY A 99 -14.25 -12.99 -7.78
CA GLY A 99 -15.42 -13.45 -8.49
C GLY A 99 -15.56 -12.87 -9.91
N TYR A 100 -16.19 -13.63 -10.80
CA TYR A 100 -16.34 -13.22 -12.20
C TYR A 100 -17.35 -12.07 -12.39
N LEU A 101 -18.35 -11.93 -11.51
CA LEU A 101 -19.40 -10.91 -11.64
C LEU A 101 -18.86 -9.47 -11.47
N ILE A 102 -17.76 -9.30 -10.74
CA ILE A 102 -17.10 -8.01 -10.53
C ILE A 102 -16.11 -7.66 -11.68
N GLY A 103 -15.93 -8.58 -12.64
CA GLY A 103 -14.92 -8.44 -13.69
C GLY A 103 -15.04 -7.14 -14.50
N ASP A 104 -16.24 -6.84 -15.00
CA ASP A 104 -16.45 -5.63 -15.82
C ASP A 104 -16.21 -4.34 -15.03
N ALA A 105 -16.66 -4.29 -13.78
CA ALA A 105 -16.42 -3.13 -12.90
C ALA A 105 -14.93 -2.97 -12.59
N THR A 106 -14.22 -4.07 -12.33
CA THR A 106 -12.76 -4.06 -12.12
C THR A 106 -12.03 -3.53 -13.35
N LYS A 107 -12.38 -4.02 -14.54
CA LYS A 107 -11.77 -3.56 -15.80
C LYS A 107 -11.97 -2.08 -16.02
N ALA A 108 -13.21 -1.61 -15.96
CA ALA A 108 -13.52 -0.19 -16.17
C ALA A 108 -12.78 0.71 -15.17
N THR A 109 -12.73 0.30 -13.90
CA THR A 109 -12.01 1.04 -12.86
C THR A 109 -10.51 1.06 -13.10
N ALA A 110 -9.92 -0.07 -13.48
CA ALA A 110 -8.49 -0.17 -13.75
C ALA A 110 -8.06 0.65 -14.97
N GLU A 111 -8.82 0.62 -16.05
CA GLU A 111 -8.57 1.41 -17.26
C GLU A 111 -8.63 2.92 -16.97
N ALA A 112 -9.55 3.35 -16.10
CA ALA A 112 -9.65 4.74 -15.66
C ALA A 112 -8.53 5.17 -14.68
N ASN A 113 -7.83 4.19 -14.04
CA ASN A 113 -6.82 4.43 -13.01
C ASN A 113 -5.52 3.66 -13.31
N PRO A 114 -4.78 3.98 -14.37
CA PRO A 114 -3.66 3.17 -14.87
C PRO A 114 -2.47 3.07 -13.89
N ASN A 115 -2.39 3.94 -12.90
CA ASN A 115 -1.35 3.93 -11.88
C ASN A 115 -1.68 3.06 -10.66
N VAL A 116 -2.92 2.59 -10.53
CA VAL A 116 -3.37 1.70 -9.45
C VAL A 116 -3.23 0.26 -9.92
N LYS A 117 -2.80 -0.61 -9.03
CA LYS A 117 -2.64 -2.04 -9.31
C LYS A 117 -3.88 -2.82 -8.86
N PHE A 118 -4.27 -3.75 -9.71
CA PHE A 118 -5.41 -4.63 -9.44
C PHE A 118 -5.00 -6.10 -9.58
N SER A 119 -5.66 -6.95 -8.84
CA SER A 119 -5.69 -8.38 -9.07
C SER A 119 -7.14 -8.85 -9.03
N ILE A 120 -7.50 -9.80 -9.87
CA ILE A 120 -8.82 -10.40 -9.84
C ILE A 120 -8.69 -11.92 -9.72
N VAL A 121 -9.48 -12.51 -8.83
CA VAL A 121 -9.57 -13.95 -8.62
C VAL A 121 -10.79 -14.48 -9.35
N ASP A 122 -10.65 -15.64 -10.01
CA ASP A 122 -11.69 -16.30 -10.80
C ASP A 122 -12.13 -15.52 -12.05
N TYR A 123 -11.22 -14.72 -12.62
CA TYR A 123 -11.46 -14.02 -13.88
C TYR A 123 -10.16 -13.66 -14.61
N ALA A 124 -10.18 -13.73 -15.92
CA ALA A 124 -9.08 -13.28 -16.76
C ALA A 124 -9.60 -12.47 -17.95
N TYR A 125 -8.81 -11.51 -18.41
CA TYR A 125 -9.16 -10.66 -19.56
C TYR A 125 -8.40 -11.06 -20.81
N ASP A 126 -9.10 -11.06 -21.94
CA ASP A 126 -8.50 -11.19 -23.27
C ASP A 126 -9.06 -10.07 -24.18
N PRO A 127 -8.22 -9.12 -24.61
CA PRO A 127 -6.81 -8.96 -24.25
C PRO A 127 -6.60 -8.58 -22.76
N ALA A 128 -5.41 -8.90 -22.23
CA ALA A 128 -5.03 -8.57 -20.87
C ALA A 128 -5.06 -7.06 -20.61
N VAL A 129 -5.48 -6.65 -19.41
CA VAL A 129 -5.45 -5.26 -18.96
C VAL A 129 -4.13 -5.01 -18.24
N ALA A 130 -3.40 -3.95 -18.63
CA ALA A 130 -2.00 -3.74 -18.24
C ALA A 130 -1.74 -3.67 -16.73
N ASN A 131 -2.69 -3.18 -15.96
CA ASN A 131 -2.58 -3.01 -14.50
C ASN A 131 -3.45 -3.98 -13.70
N ILE A 132 -3.93 -5.07 -14.35
CA ILE A 132 -4.68 -6.15 -13.68
C ILE A 132 -3.93 -7.47 -13.87
N VAL A 133 -3.79 -8.22 -12.79
CA VAL A 133 -3.38 -9.64 -12.81
C VAL A 133 -4.61 -10.49 -12.53
N GLY A 134 -5.02 -11.32 -13.50
CA GLY A 134 -6.08 -12.32 -13.36
C GLY A 134 -5.53 -13.66 -12.87
N GLN A 135 -6.30 -14.37 -12.07
CA GLN A 135 -5.98 -15.69 -11.52
C GLN A 135 -7.18 -16.63 -11.60
#